data_bac85aa94af0c4f84e41bbe8ec993e94
#
_entry.id   bac85aa94af0c4f84e41bbe8ec993e94
#
_cell.length_a   1.000
_cell.length_b   1.000
_cell.length_c   1.000
_cell.angle_alpha   90.00
_cell.angle_beta   90.00
_cell.angle_gamma   90.00
#
_symmetry.space_group_name_H-M   'P 1'
#
loop_
_entity.id
_entity.type
_entity.pdbx_description
1 polymer ?
#
loop_
_entity_poly.entity_id
_entity_poly.type
_entity_poly.pdbx_seq_one_letter_code
_entity_poly.pdbx_strand_id
1 'polypeptide(L)'
;MRIPFLAAALLAAAPAYAQDAGWIDDARKVAGSVPPKLLGVLQAEIAKGGPEGAIEVCRDKAPAMAKAASEETGWTIRRVSLKNRNPKAVPDAWERAVLEDFDRRAAAGESPATLEKAEVVTDDGKQVRRYMRALPTQELCLNCHGPVDKMKPAVVEKLKALYPDDKGTGYAVGQIRGAMTIRKAM
;
A
#
# COMPACT_ATOMS: atom_id res chain seq x y z
N MET A 1 15.35 20.84 -68.61
CA MET A 1 14.36 21.08 -67.56
C MET A 1 14.65 20.07 -66.44
N ARG A 2 15.33 20.51 -65.33
CA ARG A 2 15.77 19.66 -64.22
C ARG A 2 14.78 19.87 -63.06
N ILE A 3 14.09 18.80 -62.63
CA ILE A 3 13.15 18.80 -61.50
C ILE A 3 13.97 18.46 -60.26
N PRO A 4 13.94 19.27 -59.18
CA PRO A 4 14.59 18.87 -57.94
C PRO A 4 13.64 17.96 -57.12
N PHE A 5 14.16 16.79 -56.74
CA PHE A 5 13.52 15.91 -55.75
C PHE A 5 13.67 16.53 -54.36
N LEU A 6 12.57 16.95 -53.74
CA LEU A 6 12.52 17.25 -52.32
C LEU A 6 12.43 15.93 -51.54
N ALA A 7 13.48 15.59 -50.84
CA ALA A 7 13.43 14.50 -49.85
C ALA A 7 12.75 15.02 -48.57
N ALA A 8 11.55 14.56 -48.32
CA ALA A 8 10.86 14.81 -47.05
C ALA A 8 11.43 13.85 -45.98
N ALA A 9 12.14 14.38 -45.01
CA ALA A 9 12.58 13.63 -43.83
C ALA A 9 11.40 13.43 -42.88
N LEU A 10 10.90 12.21 -42.80
CA LEU A 10 9.95 11.81 -41.75
C LEU A 10 10.72 11.69 -40.41
N LEU A 11 10.59 12.66 -39.54
CA LEU A 11 10.95 12.51 -38.15
C LEU A 11 9.93 11.53 -37.48
N ALA A 12 10.37 10.30 -37.26
CA ALA A 12 9.64 9.35 -36.44
C ALA A 12 9.67 9.83 -34.99
N ALA A 13 8.57 10.39 -34.48
CA ALA A 13 8.36 10.61 -33.06
C ALA A 13 8.27 9.25 -32.39
N ALA A 14 9.32 8.83 -31.68
CA ALA A 14 9.27 7.65 -30.81
C ALA A 14 8.22 7.87 -29.72
N PRO A 15 7.35 6.88 -29.44
CA PRO A 15 6.29 7.05 -28.46
C PRO A 15 6.88 7.24 -27.06
N ALA A 16 6.48 8.30 -26.39
CA ALA A 16 6.84 8.62 -25.00
C ALA A 16 6.39 7.57 -23.96
N TYR A 17 5.72 6.54 -24.40
CA TYR A 17 5.14 5.46 -23.54
C TYR A 17 6.19 4.50 -22.97
N ALA A 18 7.37 4.38 -23.54
CA ALA A 18 8.38 3.42 -23.08
C ALA A 18 9.15 3.90 -21.82
N GLN A 19 9.20 5.20 -21.55
CA GLN A 19 9.85 5.75 -20.35
C GLN A 19 8.94 5.69 -19.12
N ASP A 20 7.63 5.55 -19.31
CA ASP A 20 6.65 5.52 -18.21
C ASP A 20 6.52 4.13 -17.54
N ALA A 21 6.87 3.04 -18.21
CA ALA A 21 6.75 1.69 -17.66
C ALA A 21 7.77 1.39 -16.54
N GLY A 22 8.98 1.93 -16.63
CA GLY A 22 10.07 1.62 -15.70
C GLY A 22 9.83 2.06 -14.25
N TRP A 23 9.16 3.19 -14.04
CA TRP A 23 8.88 3.65 -12.68
C TRP A 23 7.80 2.81 -11.99
N ILE A 24 6.88 2.21 -12.74
CA ILE A 24 5.83 1.34 -12.17
C ILE A 24 6.45 0.06 -11.64
N ASP A 25 7.41 -0.53 -12.36
CA ASP A 25 8.13 -1.72 -11.90
C ASP A 25 9.00 -1.42 -10.68
N ASP A 26 9.65 -0.26 -10.63
CA ASP A 26 10.34 0.22 -9.43
C ASP A 26 9.36 0.39 -8.27
N ALA A 27 8.23 1.03 -8.49
CA ALA A 27 7.17 1.21 -7.50
C ALA A 27 6.63 -0.12 -6.96
N ARG A 28 6.41 -1.13 -7.81
CA ARG A 28 5.99 -2.49 -7.41
C ARG A 28 7.01 -3.14 -6.48
N LYS A 29 8.30 -3.07 -6.83
CA LYS A 29 9.39 -3.60 -6.00
C LYS A 29 9.42 -2.93 -4.64
N VAL A 30 9.38 -1.60 -4.62
CA VAL A 30 9.42 -0.80 -3.39
C VAL A 30 8.20 -1.09 -2.50
N ALA A 31 6.98 -0.99 -3.04
CA ALA A 31 5.75 -1.26 -2.28
C ALA A 31 5.66 -2.72 -1.79
N GLY A 32 6.23 -3.66 -2.55
CA GLY A 32 6.26 -5.08 -2.22
C GLY A 32 7.34 -5.47 -1.21
N SER A 33 8.32 -4.61 -0.93
CA SER A 33 9.47 -4.95 -0.08
C SER A 33 9.19 -4.91 1.42
N VAL A 34 8.33 -4.00 1.87
CA VAL A 34 8.06 -3.76 3.30
C VAL A 34 7.14 -4.82 3.93
N PRO A 35 6.00 -5.21 3.30
CA PRO A 35 5.05 -6.11 3.93
C PRO A 35 5.63 -7.49 4.33
N PRO A 36 6.43 -8.20 3.51
CA PRO A 36 7.01 -9.48 3.90
C PRO A 36 7.98 -9.36 5.07
N LYS A 37 8.81 -8.31 5.10
CA LYS A 37 9.74 -8.05 6.21
C LYS A 37 8.98 -7.83 7.52
N LEU A 38 7.92 -7.00 7.48
CA LEU A 38 7.07 -6.77 8.65
C LEU A 38 6.37 -8.04 9.11
N LEU A 39 5.87 -8.86 8.18
CA LEU A 39 5.20 -10.12 8.49
C LEU A 39 6.13 -11.08 9.22
N GLY A 40 7.39 -11.21 8.79
CA GLY A 40 8.39 -12.03 9.46
C GLY A 40 8.68 -11.58 10.89
N VAL A 41 8.81 -10.26 11.11
CA VAL A 41 8.96 -9.70 12.47
C VAL A 41 7.72 -9.97 13.32
N LEU A 42 6.53 -9.78 12.76
CA LEU A 42 5.27 -10.04 13.44
C LEU A 42 5.13 -11.51 13.87
N GLN A 43 5.42 -12.46 12.98
CA GLN A 43 5.39 -13.89 13.26
C GLN A 43 6.36 -14.26 14.38
N ALA A 44 7.59 -13.73 14.36
CA ALA A 44 8.57 -13.96 15.40
C ALA A 44 8.12 -13.46 16.77
N GLU A 45 7.47 -12.28 16.84
CA GLU A 45 6.97 -11.75 18.11
C GLU A 45 5.73 -12.52 18.60
N ILE A 46 4.85 -12.96 17.71
CA ILE A 46 3.71 -13.82 18.07
C ILE A 46 4.20 -15.16 18.66
N ALA A 47 5.25 -15.73 18.09
CA ALA A 47 5.84 -16.97 18.60
C ALA A 47 6.44 -16.83 20.01
N LYS A 48 6.92 -15.64 20.38
CA LYS A 48 7.51 -15.36 21.70
C LYS A 48 6.46 -15.06 22.78
N GLY A 49 5.52 -14.20 22.49
CA GLY A 49 4.63 -13.61 23.50
C GLY A 49 3.14 -13.55 23.09
N GLY A 50 2.74 -14.35 22.10
CA GLY A 50 1.37 -14.32 21.59
C GLY A 50 1.05 -13.08 20.75
N PRO A 51 -0.17 -13.03 20.16
CA PRO A 51 -0.59 -11.90 19.34
C PRO A 51 -0.68 -10.59 20.12
N GLU A 52 -0.96 -10.62 21.42
CA GLU A 52 -0.95 -9.46 22.31
C GLU A 52 0.43 -8.79 22.42
N GLY A 53 1.52 -9.56 22.45
CA GLY A 53 2.88 -9.05 22.43
C GLY A 53 3.25 -8.36 21.11
N ALA A 54 2.70 -8.85 20.02
CA ALA A 54 3.00 -8.37 18.68
C ALA A 54 2.31 -7.05 18.29
N ILE A 55 1.34 -6.56 19.08
CA ILE A 55 0.63 -5.29 18.78
C ILE A 55 1.61 -4.10 18.73
N GLU A 56 2.62 -4.08 19.60
CA GLU A 56 3.65 -3.04 19.64
C GLU A 56 4.53 -3.04 18.40
N VAL A 57 4.76 -4.21 17.78
CA VAL A 57 5.46 -4.30 16.50
C VAL A 57 4.73 -3.47 15.43
N CYS A 58 3.42 -3.59 15.35
CA CYS A 58 2.62 -2.82 14.39
C CYS A 58 2.61 -1.32 14.71
N ARG A 59 2.69 -0.96 16.01
CA ARG A 59 2.70 0.44 16.44
C ARG A 59 4.03 1.12 16.17
N ASP A 60 5.13 0.47 16.51
CA ASP A 60 6.44 1.11 16.59
C ASP A 60 7.36 0.68 15.44
N LYS A 61 7.46 -0.62 15.17
CA LYS A 61 8.38 -1.14 14.13
C LYS A 61 7.88 -0.92 12.70
N ALA A 62 6.57 -1.05 12.46
CA ALA A 62 6.05 -0.90 11.11
C ALA A 62 6.26 0.51 10.52
N PRO A 63 6.01 1.63 11.27
CA PRO A 63 6.34 2.97 10.80
C PRO A 63 7.85 3.18 10.61
N ALA A 64 8.69 2.63 11.51
CA ALA A 64 10.14 2.73 11.40
C ALA A 64 10.67 2.02 10.14
N MET A 65 10.16 0.84 9.83
CA MET A 65 10.51 0.10 8.62
C MET A 65 10.09 0.84 7.34
N ALA A 66 8.90 1.44 7.33
CA ALA A 66 8.44 2.25 6.21
C ALA A 66 9.32 3.51 6.02
N LYS A 67 9.71 4.16 7.13
CA LYS A 67 10.63 5.31 7.10
C LYS A 67 12.00 4.92 6.53
N ALA A 68 12.61 3.86 7.03
CA ALA A 68 13.90 3.38 6.53
C ALA A 68 13.85 3.03 5.05
N ALA A 69 12.81 2.34 4.59
CA ALA A 69 12.62 2.04 3.18
C ALA A 69 12.39 3.32 2.34
N SER A 70 11.75 4.34 2.92
CA SER A 70 11.59 5.64 2.23
C SER A 70 12.93 6.35 2.04
N GLU A 71 13.78 6.34 3.06
CA GLU A 71 15.12 6.94 3.01
C GLU A 71 16.04 6.21 2.01
N GLU A 72 15.96 4.87 1.97
CA GLU A 72 16.75 4.04 1.05
C GLU A 72 16.34 4.22 -0.42
N THR A 73 15.04 4.33 -0.71
CA THR A 73 14.51 4.28 -2.08
C THR A 73 14.18 5.65 -2.68
N GLY A 74 14.11 6.68 -1.84
CA GLY A 74 13.65 8.01 -2.25
C GLY A 74 12.15 8.08 -2.56
N TRP A 75 11.38 7.02 -2.27
CA TRP A 75 9.91 7.03 -2.29
C TRP A 75 9.37 7.37 -0.90
N THR A 76 8.35 8.19 -0.80
CA THR A 76 7.59 8.30 0.44
C THR A 76 6.68 7.09 0.56
N ILE A 77 6.89 6.25 1.59
CA ILE A 77 6.18 4.99 1.78
C ILE A 77 5.31 5.09 3.03
N ARG A 78 4.03 4.72 2.90
CA ARG A 78 3.12 4.61 4.05
C ARG A 78 2.05 3.55 3.80
N ARG A 79 1.33 3.18 4.84
CA ARG A 79 0.13 2.35 4.77
C ARG A 79 -1.09 3.20 5.04
N VAL A 80 -2.17 2.95 4.28
CA VAL A 80 -3.48 3.59 4.46
C VAL A 80 -4.59 2.56 4.52
N SER A 81 -5.73 2.93 5.11
CA SER A 81 -6.90 2.05 5.22
C SER A 81 -8.17 2.87 5.41
N LEU A 82 -9.29 2.43 4.82
CA LEU A 82 -10.61 2.99 5.08
C LEU A 82 -11.05 2.75 6.53
N LYS A 83 -10.63 1.62 7.12
CA LYS A 83 -10.83 1.27 8.53
C LYS A 83 -9.47 1.32 9.23
N ASN A 84 -8.97 2.53 9.49
CA ASN A 84 -7.65 2.74 10.06
C ASN A 84 -7.64 2.41 11.57
N ARG A 85 -6.56 1.73 12.02
CA ARG A 85 -6.19 1.58 13.42
C ARG A 85 -5.26 2.70 13.85
N ASN A 86 -4.18 2.89 13.08
CA ASN A 86 -3.26 3.98 13.31
C ASN A 86 -3.87 5.31 12.80
N PRO A 87 -3.95 6.37 13.61
CA PRO A 87 -4.45 7.68 13.18
C PRO A 87 -3.72 8.25 11.96
N LYS A 88 -2.44 7.92 11.80
CA LYS A 88 -1.63 8.33 10.64
C LYS A 88 -1.95 7.56 9.34
N ALA A 89 -2.79 6.53 9.41
CA ALA A 89 -3.15 5.70 8.26
C ALA A 89 -4.46 6.14 7.56
N VAL A 90 -4.92 7.36 7.83
CA VAL A 90 -6.07 7.95 7.14
C VAL A 90 -5.67 8.23 5.69
N PRO A 91 -6.44 7.77 4.69
CA PRO A 91 -6.17 8.03 3.28
C PRO A 91 -6.51 9.48 2.91
N ASP A 92 -5.72 10.07 1.99
CA ASP A 92 -6.13 11.29 1.29
C ASP A 92 -7.24 10.99 0.26
N ALA A 93 -7.72 12.01 -0.46
CA ALA A 93 -8.84 11.86 -1.40
C ALA A 93 -8.55 10.85 -2.52
N TRP A 94 -7.32 10.90 -3.10
CA TRP A 94 -6.91 9.97 -4.14
C TRP A 94 -6.77 8.54 -3.60
N GLU A 95 -6.11 8.38 -2.45
CA GLU A 95 -5.94 7.07 -1.79
C GLU A 95 -7.27 6.44 -1.40
N ARG A 96 -8.23 7.26 -0.93
CA ARG A 96 -9.58 6.81 -0.62
C ARG A 96 -10.28 6.26 -1.86
N ALA A 97 -10.28 7.03 -2.96
CA ALA A 97 -10.90 6.60 -4.21
C ALA A 97 -10.29 5.28 -4.72
N VAL A 98 -8.97 5.12 -4.61
CA VAL A 98 -8.28 3.87 -4.99
C VAL A 98 -8.64 2.71 -4.07
N LEU A 99 -8.74 2.93 -2.75
CA LEU A 99 -9.16 1.87 -1.81
C LEU A 99 -10.60 1.42 -2.07
N GLU A 100 -11.50 2.36 -2.31
CA GLU A 100 -12.90 2.07 -2.66
C GLU A 100 -13.01 1.34 -4.00
N ASP A 101 -12.14 1.67 -4.98
CA ASP A 101 -12.04 0.92 -6.23
C ASP A 101 -11.55 -0.50 -6.00
N PHE A 102 -10.54 -0.69 -5.18
CA PHE A 102 -10.04 -2.03 -4.83
C PHE A 102 -11.12 -2.88 -4.17
N ASP A 103 -11.91 -2.32 -3.24
CA ASP A 103 -13.00 -3.03 -2.60
C ASP A 103 -14.09 -3.43 -3.63
N ARG A 104 -14.45 -2.55 -4.56
CA ARG A 104 -15.40 -2.88 -5.64
C ARG A 104 -14.90 -4.00 -6.54
N ARG A 105 -13.63 -3.93 -6.98
CA ARG A 105 -13.01 -4.93 -7.86
C ARG A 105 -12.89 -6.28 -7.16
N ALA A 106 -12.51 -6.29 -5.88
CA ALA A 106 -12.47 -7.51 -5.09
C ALA A 106 -13.87 -8.13 -4.91
N ALA A 107 -14.91 -7.31 -4.68
CA ALA A 107 -16.28 -7.77 -4.61
C ALA A 107 -16.80 -8.33 -5.96
N ALA A 108 -16.25 -7.85 -7.08
CA ALA A 108 -16.51 -8.37 -8.42
C ALA A 108 -15.70 -9.65 -8.76
N GLY A 109 -14.89 -10.17 -7.81
CA GLY A 109 -14.15 -11.43 -7.96
C GLY A 109 -12.70 -11.26 -8.42
N GLU A 110 -12.17 -10.04 -8.54
CA GLU A 110 -10.76 -9.83 -8.83
C GLU A 110 -9.90 -10.17 -7.60
N SER A 111 -8.76 -10.81 -7.82
CA SER A 111 -7.88 -11.21 -6.73
C SER A 111 -7.30 -9.99 -5.98
N PRO A 112 -7.57 -9.82 -4.68
CA PRO A 112 -7.00 -8.72 -3.90
C PRO A 112 -5.47 -8.65 -3.92
N ALA A 113 -4.80 -9.78 -4.12
CA ALA A 113 -3.33 -9.84 -4.15
C ALA A 113 -2.71 -9.17 -5.38
N THR A 114 -3.49 -9.00 -6.45
CA THR A 114 -3.05 -8.39 -7.72
C THR A 114 -3.52 -6.95 -7.90
N LEU A 115 -4.38 -6.45 -7.01
CA LEU A 115 -4.91 -5.09 -7.11
C LEU A 115 -3.84 -4.04 -6.88
N GLU A 116 -3.62 -3.23 -7.90
CA GLU A 116 -2.72 -2.08 -7.87
C GLU A 116 -3.27 -0.92 -8.69
N LYS A 117 -2.79 0.27 -8.41
CA LYS A 117 -3.05 1.51 -9.16
C LYS A 117 -1.77 2.32 -9.25
N ALA A 118 -1.40 2.71 -10.46
CA ALA A 118 -0.29 3.62 -10.75
C ALA A 118 -0.82 4.82 -11.53
N GLU A 119 -0.39 6.01 -11.17
CA GLU A 119 -0.83 7.25 -11.81
C GLU A 119 0.17 8.38 -11.58
N VAL A 120 0.34 9.25 -12.57
CA VAL A 120 1.00 10.54 -12.39
C VAL A 120 -0.09 11.58 -12.15
N VAL A 121 -0.04 12.24 -11.01
CA VAL A 121 -1.01 13.26 -10.62
C VAL A 121 -0.31 14.61 -10.45
N THR A 122 -1.08 15.69 -10.58
CA THR A 122 -0.60 17.02 -10.19
C THR A 122 -1.00 17.28 -8.74
N ASP A 123 0.00 17.49 -7.89
CA ASP A 123 -0.15 17.79 -6.47
C ASP A 123 0.61 19.09 -6.17
N ASP A 124 -0.10 20.12 -5.73
CA ASP A 124 0.44 21.48 -5.52
C ASP A 124 1.25 22.03 -6.73
N GLY A 125 0.74 21.80 -7.94
CA GLY A 125 1.38 22.26 -9.18
C GLY A 125 2.60 21.44 -9.63
N LYS A 126 2.96 20.37 -8.92
CA LYS A 126 4.06 19.47 -9.26
C LYS A 126 3.54 18.11 -9.73
N GLN A 127 4.25 17.52 -10.69
CA GLN A 127 3.96 16.15 -11.10
C GLN A 127 4.49 15.17 -10.06
N VAL A 128 3.63 14.25 -9.62
CA VAL A 128 3.94 13.25 -8.59
C VAL A 128 3.52 11.87 -9.09
N ARG A 129 4.46 10.95 -9.10
CA ARG A 129 4.17 9.52 -9.31
C ARG A 129 3.53 8.97 -8.04
N ARG A 130 2.36 8.37 -8.18
CA ARG A 130 1.63 7.71 -7.09
C ARG A 130 1.36 6.27 -7.45
N TYR A 131 1.60 5.39 -6.50
CA TYR A 131 1.33 3.97 -6.67
C TYR A 131 0.72 3.40 -5.39
N MET A 132 -0.29 2.56 -5.55
CA MET A 132 -0.88 1.80 -4.46
C MET A 132 -0.98 0.33 -4.81
N ARG A 133 -0.78 -0.52 -3.78
CA ARG A 133 -0.99 -1.97 -3.85
C ARG A 133 -1.82 -2.42 -2.67
N ALA A 134 -2.87 -3.18 -2.94
CA ALA A 134 -3.77 -3.72 -1.92
C ALA A 134 -3.03 -4.69 -0.97
N LEU A 135 -3.48 -4.72 0.27
CA LEU A 135 -3.00 -5.63 1.31
C LEU A 135 -4.17 -6.52 1.75
N PRO A 136 -4.31 -7.74 1.19
CA PRO A 136 -5.33 -8.67 1.61
C PRO A 136 -5.08 -9.17 3.04
N THR A 137 -6.17 -9.39 3.75
CA THR A 137 -6.18 -10.00 5.09
C THR A 137 -5.84 -11.48 4.97
N GLN A 138 -4.83 -11.94 5.72
CA GLN A 138 -4.46 -13.34 5.85
C GLN A 138 -4.99 -13.92 7.16
N GLU A 139 -4.97 -15.24 7.33
CA GLU A 139 -5.37 -15.91 8.60
C GLU A 139 -4.67 -15.31 9.82
N LEU A 140 -3.35 -15.12 9.75
CA LEU A 140 -2.59 -14.52 10.84
C LEU A 140 -3.11 -13.14 11.26
N CYS A 141 -3.63 -12.36 10.30
CA CYS A 141 -4.15 -11.01 10.56
C CYS A 141 -5.41 -11.01 11.43
N LEU A 142 -6.17 -12.10 11.40
CA LEU A 142 -7.43 -12.23 12.16
C LEU A 142 -7.22 -12.21 13.67
N ASN A 143 -6.04 -12.57 14.16
CA ASN A 143 -5.70 -12.47 15.58
C ASN A 143 -5.92 -11.06 16.16
N CYS A 144 -5.77 -10.03 15.33
CA CYS A 144 -5.89 -8.62 15.75
C CYS A 144 -6.85 -7.79 14.88
N HIS A 145 -7.28 -8.34 13.74
CA HIS A 145 -8.12 -7.62 12.76
C HIS A 145 -9.43 -8.34 12.42
N GLY A 146 -9.63 -9.56 12.93
CA GLY A 146 -10.86 -10.34 12.77
C GLY A 146 -12.05 -9.78 13.57
N PRO A 147 -13.15 -10.52 13.66
CA PRO A 147 -14.27 -10.20 14.55
C PRO A 147 -13.81 -10.15 16.01
N VAL A 148 -14.25 -9.12 16.74
CA VAL A 148 -13.76 -8.84 18.11
C VAL A 148 -14.14 -9.97 19.08
N ASP A 149 -15.30 -10.59 18.88
CA ASP A 149 -15.80 -11.73 19.65
C ASP A 149 -14.97 -13.02 19.49
N LYS A 150 -14.16 -13.07 18.44
CA LYS A 150 -13.24 -14.20 18.14
C LYS A 150 -11.79 -13.94 18.51
N MET A 151 -11.47 -12.72 18.96
CA MET A 151 -10.13 -12.38 19.43
C MET A 151 -9.90 -12.84 20.86
N LYS A 152 -8.63 -13.11 21.20
CA LYS A 152 -8.25 -13.32 22.61
C LYS A 152 -8.56 -12.07 23.44
N PRO A 153 -9.14 -12.19 24.67
CA PRO A 153 -9.43 -11.04 25.52
C PRO A 153 -8.23 -10.10 25.73
N ALA A 154 -7.06 -10.64 25.98
CA ALA A 154 -5.83 -9.86 26.16
C ALA A 154 -5.47 -9.00 24.93
N VAL A 155 -5.75 -9.49 23.71
CA VAL A 155 -5.58 -8.71 22.46
C VAL A 155 -6.57 -7.56 22.42
N VAL A 156 -7.83 -7.81 22.75
CA VAL A 156 -8.91 -6.79 22.75
C VAL A 156 -8.59 -5.67 23.76
N GLU A 157 -8.20 -6.05 24.98
CA GLU A 157 -7.83 -5.08 26.02
C GLU A 157 -6.64 -4.23 25.60
N LYS A 158 -5.57 -4.85 25.07
CA LYS A 158 -4.39 -4.13 24.63
C LYS A 158 -4.67 -3.23 23.41
N LEU A 159 -5.53 -3.67 22.48
CA LEU A 159 -5.97 -2.82 21.36
C LEU A 159 -6.74 -1.60 21.84
N LYS A 160 -7.68 -1.76 22.77
CA LYS A 160 -8.45 -0.65 23.37
C LYS A 160 -7.53 0.36 24.07
N ALA A 161 -6.52 -0.14 24.80
CA ALA A 161 -5.59 0.73 25.53
C ALA A 161 -4.68 1.53 24.58
N LEU A 162 -4.22 0.92 23.47
CA LEU A 162 -3.24 1.54 22.56
C LEU A 162 -3.89 2.31 21.39
N TYR A 163 -5.13 1.96 21.05
CA TYR A 163 -5.87 2.50 19.90
C TYR A 163 -7.35 2.70 20.28
N PRO A 164 -7.67 3.70 21.08
CA PRO A 164 -9.07 3.93 21.54
C PRO A 164 -10.04 4.14 20.38
N ASP A 165 -9.58 4.70 19.25
CA ASP A 165 -10.39 4.97 18.05
C ASP A 165 -10.19 3.90 16.96
N ASP A 166 -9.81 2.66 17.33
CA ASP A 166 -9.55 1.58 16.38
C ASP A 166 -10.78 1.22 15.55
N LYS A 167 -10.66 1.37 14.24
CA LYS A 167 -11.66 0.95 13.24
C LYS A 167 -11.24 -0.32 12.48
N GLY A 168 -10.05 -0.85 12.78
CA GLY A 168 -9.37 -1.90 12.02
C GLY A 168 -9.73 -3.32 12.43
N THR A 169 -10.98 -3.60 12.80
CA THR A 169 -11.49 -4.93 13.20
C THR A 169 -12.63 -5.42 12.30
N GLY A 170 -13.05 -6.66 12.47
CA GLY A 170 -14.18 -7.27 11.76
C GLY A 170 -13.85 -7.65 10.31
N TYR A 171 -12.59 -7.96 10.02
CA TYR A 171 -12.17 -8.46 8.70
C TYR A 171 -12.29 -9.98 8.61
N ALA A 172 -12.56 -10.46 7.39
CA ALA A 172 -12.41 -11.85 6.99
C ALA A 172 -11.17 -12.01 6.10
N VAL A 173 -10.70 -13.26 5.95
CA VAL A 173 -9.61 -13.60 5.01
C VAL A 173 -9.97 -13.15 3.60
N GLY A 174 -9.00 -12.59 2.89
CA GLY A 174 -9.16 -12.07 1.53
C GLY A 174 -9.69 -10.65 1.45
N GLN A 175 -10.36 -10.11 2.47
CA GLN A 175 -10.78 -8.72 2.47
C GLN A 175 -9.59 -7.77 2.50
N ILE A 176 -9.71 -6.62 1.86
CA ILE A 176 -8.63 -5.63 1.76
C ILE A 176 -8.51 -4.88 3.08
N ARG A 177 -7.40 -5.14 3.80
CA ARG A 177 -7.08 -4.50 5.09
C ARG A 177 -6.59 -3.06 4.94
N GLY A 178 -6.30 -2.64 3.72
CA GLY A 178 -5.74 -1.36 3.33
C GLY A 178 -4.78 -1.52 2.16
N ALA A 179 -3.92 -0.56 1.96
CA ALA A 179 -2.92 -0.59 0.89
C ALA A 179 -1.57 -0.03 1.34
N MET A 180 -0.48 -0.52 0.73
CA MET A 180 0.76 0.23 0.66
C MET A 180 0.56 1.35 -0.36
N THR A 181 0.84 2.57 0.04
CA THR A 181 0.84 3.75 -0.82
C THR A 181 2.23 4.34 -0.86
N ILE A 182 2.72 4.65 -2.04
CA ILE A 182 4.02 5.29 -2.24
C ILE A 182 3.90 6.45 -3.21
N ARG A 183 4.72 7.47 -3.02
CA ARG A 183 4.77 8.62 -3.91
C ARG A 183 6.19 9.15 -4.07
N LYS A 184 6.47 9.72 -5.25
CA LYS A 184 7.75 10.34 -5.58
C LYS A 184 7.50 11.54 -6.50
N ALA A 185 8.06 12.70 -6.16
CA ALA A 185 8.06 13.86 -7.04
C ALA A 185 8.86 13.56 -8.32
N MET A 186 8.44 14.13 -9.42
CA MET A 186 9.15 14.06 -10.71
C MET A 186 10.13 15.21 -10.85
#